data_8661deca3dd15fdcfb74ac3d2fbbe441
#
_entry.id   8661deca3dd15fdcfb74ac3d2fbbe441
#
_cell.length_a   1.000
_cell.length_b   1.000
_cell.length_c   1.000
_cell.angle_alpha   90.00
_cell.angle_beta   90.00
_cell.angle_gamma   90.00
#
_symmetry.space_group_name_H-M   'P 1'
#
loop_
_entity.id
_entity.type
_entity.pdbx_description
1 polymer ?
#
loop_
_entity_poly.entity_id
_entity_poly.type
_entity_poly.pdbx_seq_one_letter_code
_entity_poly.pdbx_strand_id
1 'polypeptide(L)'
;MMNIPETLTIGAFAKAAGVNVETIRFYQRKGLLLEPDRPIGGIRRYGPTDVDRVKFVKSAQRLGFSLDEVGQLLKLEDGTHCSEAAELAAHRLADLQRMELALSQLVKACRSSQGKVTCPLIASLHRHAPDKAHTEG
;
A
#
# COMPACT_ATOMS: atom_id res chain seq x y z
N MET A 1 -13.81 5.18 20.62
CA MET A 1 -13.67 4.07 19.69
C MET A 1 -14.94 3.84 18.94
N MET A 2 -14.87 3.86 17.63
CA MET A 2 -16.07 3.65 16.83
C MET A 2 -16.39 2.16 16.72
N ASN A 3 -17.63 1.81 17.05
CA ASN A 3 -18.12 0.47 16.82
C ASN A 3 -18.46 0.31 15.35
N ILE A 4 -17.75 -0.60 14.70
CA ILE A 4 -18.03 -0.93 13.30
C ILE A 4 -18.98 -2.11 13.29
N PRO A 5 -20.18 -1.98 12.70
CA PRO A 5 -21.13 -3.08 12.65
C PRO A 5 -20.58 -4.27 11.86
N GLU A 6 -21.07 -5.46 12.15
CA GLU A 6 -20.63 -6.66 11.46
C GLU A 6 -21.34 -6.88 10.13
N THR A 7 -22.27 -6.01 9.77
CA THR A 7 -23.10 -6.19 8.59
C THR A 7 -23.08 -4.95 7.72
N LEU A 8 -21.90 -4.58 7.24
CA LEU A 8 -21.76 -3.44 6.36
C LEU A 8 -22.06 -3.83 4.91
N THR A 9 -22.74 -2.97 4.19
CA THR A 9 -22.80 -3.05 2.73
C THR A 9 -21.43 -2.69 2.17
N ILE A 10 -21.18 -3.00 0.89
CA ILE A 10 -19.90 -2.64 0.28
C ILE A 10 -19.66 -1.13 0.29
N GLY A 11 -20.71 -0.34 0.11
CA GLY A 11 -20.59 1.12 0.17
C GLY A 11 -20.21 1.63 1.56
N ALA A 12 -20.87 1.11 2.59
CA ALA A 12 -20.56 1.47 3.97
C ALA A 12 -19.17 0.96 4.37
N PHE A 13 -18.81 -0.23 3.91
CA PHE A 13 -17.48 -0.78 4.11
C PHE A 13 -16.40 0.13 3.52
N ALA A 14 -16.58 0.54 2.26
CA ALA A 14 -15.64 1.44 1.60
C ALA A 14 -15.47 2.73 2.40
N LYS A 15 -16.56 3.30 2.84
CA LYS A 15 -16.54 4.53 3.65
C LYS A 15 -15.79 4.32 4.95
N ALA A 16 -16.07 3.22 5.65
CA ALA A 16 -15.41 2.91 6.94
C ALA A 16 -13.90 2.70 6.76
N ALA A 17 -13.50 2.12 5.63
CA ALA A 17 -12.08 1.85 5.35
C ALA A 17 -11.37 3.05 4.70
N GLY A 18 -12.10 4.08 4.32
CA GLY A 18 -11.52 5.26 3.70
C GLY A 18 -11.09 5.05 2.25
N VAL A 19 -11.78 4.19 1.53
CA VAL A 19 -11.51 3.90 0.11
C VAL A 19 -12.83 3.96 -0.66
N ASN A 20 -12.74 3.85 -1.99
CA ASN A 20 -13.94 3.71 -2.80
C ASN A 20 -14.25 2.24 -3.07
N VAL A 21 -15.44 1.97 -3.59
CA VAL A 21 -15.89 0.60 -3.84
C VAL A 21 -14.98 -0.10 -4.86
N GLU A 22 -14.49 0.63 -5.85
CA GLU A 22 -13.62 0.06 -6.87
C GLU A 22 -12.31 -0.44 -6.27
N THR A 23 -11.78 0.24 -5.26
CA THR A 23 -10.58 -0.21 -4.56
C THR A 23 -10.82 -1.55 -3.88
N ILE A 24 -11.99 -1.71 -3.24
CA ILE A 24 -12.35 -2.97 -2.60
C ILE A 24 -12.42 -4.08 -3.63
N ARG A 25 -13.09 -3.84 -4.76
CA ARG A 25 -13.20 -4.82 -5.83
C ARG A 25 -11.84 -5.17 -6.42
N PHE A 26 -10.97 -4.18 -6.55
CA PHE A 26 -9.61 -4.40 -7.01
C PHE A 26 -8.84 -5.33 -6.06
N TYR A 27 -8.93 -5.07 -4.76
CA TYR A 27 -8.26 -5.92 -3.77
C TYR A 27 -8.82 -7.35 -3.79
N GLN A 28 -10.12 -7.49 -4.00
CA GLN A 28 -10.74 -8.82 -4.13
C GLN A 28 -10.21 -9.56 -5.34
N ARG A 29 -10.10 -8.86 -6.48
CA ARG A 29 -9.54 -9.47 -7.70
C ARG A 29 -8.09 -9.90 -7.51
N LYS A 30 -7.35 -9.17 -6.70
CA LYS A 30 -5.93 -9.49 -6.41
C LYS A 30 -5.76 -10.54 -5.33
N GLY A 31 -6.84 -11.00 -4.74
CA GLY A 31 -6.77 -12.01 -3.69
C GLY A 31 -6.34 -11.48 -2.33
N LEU A 32 -6.33 -10.16 -2.15
CA LEU A 32 -5.95 -9.54 -0.89
C LEU A 32 -7.11 -9.42 0.08
N LEU A 33 -8.31 -9.60 -0.41
CA LEU A 33 -9.52 -9.44 0.37
C LEU A 33 -10.51 -10.49 -0.11
N LEU A 34 -11.16 -11.15 0.85
CA LEU A 34 -12.15 -12.15 0.51
C LEU A 34 -13.46 -11.49 0.10
N GLU A 35 -14.13 -12.11 -0.87
CA GLU A 35 -15.47 -11.71 -1.23
C GLU A 35 -16.42 -12.59 -0.43
N PRO A 36 -17.25 -12.00 0.45
CA PRO A 36 -18.15 -12.82 1.26
C PRO A 36 -19.22 -13.48 0.42
N ASP A 37 -19.70 -14.61 0.89
CA ASP A 37 -20.80 -15.30 0.24
C ASP A 37 -22.05 -14.43 0.25
N ARG A 38 -22.81 -14.52 -0.82
CA ARG A 38 -24.09 -13.82 -0.90
C ARG A 38 -25.11 -14.59 -0.09
N PRO A 39 -25.65 -14.00 0.98
CA PRO A 39 -26.67 -14.70 1.76
C PRO A 39 -27.96 -14.82 0.96
N ILE A 40 -28.84 -15.68 1.43
CA ILE A 40 -30.18 -15.80 0.83
C ILE A 40 -30.86 -14.44 0.95
N GLY A 41 -31.23 -13.85 -0.19
CA GLY A 41 -31.74 -12.49 -0.22
C GLY A 41 -30.79 -11.46 -0.80
N GLY A 42 -29.56 -11.84 -1.12
CA GLY A 42 -28.79 -11.18 -2.17
C GLY A 42 -27.76 -10.15 -1.82
N ILE A 43 -27.59 -9.66 -0.61
CA ILE A 43 -26.62 -8.61 -0.33
C ILE A 43 -25.43 -9.16 0.44
N ARG A 44 -24.23 -8.97 -0.10
CA ARG A 44 -22.99 -9.33 0.61
C ARG A 44 -22.78 -8.39 1.79
N ARG A 45 -22.29 -8.95 2.88
CA ARG A 45 -22.03 -8.21 4.11
C ARG A 45 -20.56 -8.28 4.50
N TYR A 46 -20.06 -7.20 5.03
CA TYR A 46 -18.68 -7.06 5.45
C TYR A 46 -18.64 -6.66 6.92
N GLY A 47 -17.54 -6.94 7.58
CA GLY A 47 -17.42 -6.68 9.01
C GLY A 47 -16.15 -5.92 9.37
N PRO A 48 -15.92 -5.74 10.69
CA PRO A 48 -14.74 -4.99 11.17
C PRO A 48 -13.42 -5.60 10.73
N THR A 49 -13.33 -6.92 10.63
CA THR A 49 -12.12 -7.60 10.18
C THR A 49 -11.78 -7.20 8.74
N ASP A 50 -12.80 -7.08 7.91
CA ASP A 50 -12.60 -6.68 6.52
C ASP A 50 -12.10 -5.24 6.44
N VAL A 51 -12.66 -4.36 7.26
CA VAL A 51 -12.22 -2.96 7.33
C VAL A 51 -10.75 -2.88 7.75
N ASP A 52 -10.38 -3.64 8.79
CA ASP A 52 -9.00 -3.67 9.26
C ASP A 52 -8.04 -4.18 8.20
N ARG A 53 -8.46 -5.18 7.45
CA ARG A 53 -7.64 -5.73 6.37
C ARG A 53 -7.38 -4.70 5.27
N VAL A 54 -8.39 -3.95 4.87
CA VAL A 54 -8.21 -2.90 3.87
C VAL A 54 -7.27 -1.82 4.38
N LYS A 55 -7.42 -1.43 5.63
CA LYS A 55 -6.51 -0.44 6.24
C LYS A 55 -5.08 -0.95 6.27
N PHE A 56 -4.89 -2.23 6.57
CA PHE A 56 -3.57 -2.85 6.54
C PHE A 56 -2.95 -2.78 5.15
N VAL A 57 -3.72 -3.18 4.13
CA VAL A 57 -3.23 -3.16 2.74
C VAL A 57 -2.82 -1.75 2.34
N LYS A 58 -3.64 -0.76 2.65
CA LYS A 58 -3.33 0.63 2.35
C LYS A 58 -2.07 1.10 3.05
N SER A 59 -1.92 0.77 4.32
CA SER A 59 -0.73 1.16 5.10
C SER A 59 0.53 0.54 4.51
N ALA A 60 0.46 -0.74 4.15
CA ALA A 60 1.60 -1.41 3.56
C ALA A 60 1.99 -0.80 2.22
N GLN A 61 1.00 -0.49 1.38
CA GLN A 61 1.27 0.18 0.11
C GLN A 61 1.89 1.55 0.30
N ARG A 62 1.45 2.27 1.32
CA ARG A 62 2.01 3.59 1.63
C ARG A 62 3.50 3.50 1.99
N LEU A 63 3.91 2.40 2.61
CA LEU A 63 5.31 2.15 2.92
C LEU A 63 6.09 1.62 1.72
N GLY A 64 5.42 1.42 0.59
CA GLY A 64 6.08 1.01 -0.64
C GLY A 64 6.07 -0.49 -0.89
N PHE A 65 5.37 -1.28 -0.08
CA PHE A 65 5.21 -2.71 -0.39
C PHE A 65 4.37 -2.86 -1.65
N SER A 66 4.79 -3.76 -2.53
CA SER A 66 4.00 -4.11 -3.69
C SER A 66 2.79 -4.94 -3.25
N LEU A 67 1.79 -5.06 -4.13
CA LEU A 67 0.62 -5.89 -3.82
C LEU A 67 1.00 -7.34 -3.58
N ASP A 68 1.99 -7.86 -4.33
CA ASP A 68 2.49 -9.22 -4.10
C ASP A 68 3.11 -9.35 -2.72
N GLU A 69 3.90 -8.36 -2.31
CA GLU A 69 4.51 -8.36 -0.97
C GLU A 69 3.44 -8.26 0.12
N VAL A 70 2.41 -7.45 -0.10
CA VAL A 70 1.29 -7.37 0.84
C VAL A 70 0.62 -8.73 0.96
N GLY A 71 0.42 -9.42 -0.16
CA GLY A 71 -0.13 -10.77 -0.15
C GLY A 71 0.72 -11.74 0.67
N GLN A 72 2.05 -11.65 0.56
CA GLN A 72 2.95 -12.46 1.36
C GLN A 72 2.80 -12.14 2.85
N LEU A 73 2.71 -10.86 3.20
CA LEU A 73 2.53 -10.47 4.59
C LEU A 73 1.21 -10.99 5.16
N LEU A 74 0.15 -10.97 4.37
CA LEU A 74 -1.14 -11.49 4.80
C LEU A 74 -1.11 -12.99 5.07
N LYS A 75 -0.31 -13.73 4.33
CA LYS A 75 -0.15 -15.17 4.58
C LYS A 75 0.55 -15.46 5.89
N LEU A 76 1.27 -14.47 6.44
CA LEU A 76 2.03 -14.63 7.68
C LEU A 76 1.28 -14.09 8.90
N GLU A 77 0.04 -13.67 8.73
CA GLU A 77 -0.69 -12.98 9.78
C GLU A 77 -1.11 -13.86 10.96
N ASP A 78 -0.95 -15.17 10.85
CA ASP A 78 -1.27 -16.07 11.95
C ASP A 78 -0.27 -16.00 13.11
N GLY A 79 0.81 -15.22 12.93
CA GLY A 79 1.79 -15.02 13.97
C GLY A 79 2.84 -16.13 14.10
N THR A 80 2.71 -17.21 13.33
CA THR A 80 3.68 -18.31 13.40
C THR A 80 4.92 -18.06 12.56
N HIS A 81 4.90 -17.02 11.74
CA HIS A 81 6.00 -16.69 10.81
C HIS A 81 6.54 -15.29 11.04
N CYS A 82 6.66 -14.89 12.32
CA CYS A 82 7.16 -13.54 12.66
C CYS A 82 8.55 -13.27 12.08
N SER A 83 9.38 -14.29 12.03
CA SER A 83 10.72 -14.15 11.47
C SER A 83 10.69 -13.78 9.98
N GLU A 84 9.83 -14.43 9.21
CA GLU A 84 9.68 -14.14 7.79
C GLU A 84 9.09 -12.76 7.55
N ALA A 85 8.10 -12.38 8.35
CA ALA A 85 7.51 -11.05 8.27
C ALA A 85 8.56 -9.99 8.61
N ALA A 86 9.40 -10.25 9.60
CA ALA A 86 10.47 -9.34 9.98
C ALA A 86 11.48 -9.17 8.85
N GLU A 87 11.80 -10.25 8.13
CA GLU A 87 12.70 -10.16 6.98
C GLU A 87 12.14 -9.29 5.87
N LEU A 88 10.86 -9.47 5.54
CA LEU A 88 10.22 -8.63 4.53
C LEU A 88 10.25 -7.16 4.95
N ALA A 89 9.95 -6.88 6.20
CA ALA A 89 9.99 -5.53 6.73
C ALA A 89 11.41 -4.96 6.72
N ALA A 90 12.41 -5.78 7.05
CA ALA A 90 13.81 -5.36 7.05
C ALA A 90 14.28 -4.99 5.63
N HIS A 91 13.89 -5.77 4.62
CA HIS A 91 14.20 -5.44 3.24
C HIS A 91 13.58 -4.11 2.83
N ARG A 92 12.33 -3.89 3.21
CA ARG A 92 11.66 -2.63 2.88
C ARG A 92 12.31 -1.46 3.63
N LEU A 93 12.69 -1.68 4.88
CA LEU A 93 13.39 -0.64 5.65
C LEU A 93 14.70 -0.25 4.97
N ALA A 94 15.48 -1.22 4.52
CA ALA A 94 16.72 -0.95 3.82
C ALA A 94 16.49 -0.14 2.55
N ASP A 95 15.45 -0.47 1.78
CA ASP A 95 15.08 0.29 0.59
C ASP A 95 14.72 1.73 0.92
N LEU A 96 13.90 1.91 1.98
CA LEU A 96 13.49 3.25 2.40
C LEU A 96 14.69 4.07 2.87
N GLN A 97 15.63 3.44 3.56
CA GLN A 97 16.86 4.12 4.00
C GLN A 97 17.69 4.58 2.80
N ARG A 98 17.79 3.76 1.77
CA ARG A 98 18.50 4.14 0.54
C ARG A 98 17.79 5.31 -0.15
N MET A 99 16.47 5.28 -0.20
CA MET A 99 15.69 6.38 -0.79
C MET A 99 15.85 7.65 0.01
N GLU A 100 15.83 7.54 1.34
CA GLU A 100 16.03 8.69 2.20
C GLU A 100 17.39 9.34 1.95
N LEU A 101 18.43 8.52 1.89
CA LEU A 101 19.78 9.02 1.63
C LEU A 101 19.87 9.72 0.28
N ALA A 102 19.31 9.09 -0.75
CA ALA A 102 19.33 9.66 -2.10
C ALA A 102 18.61 11.01 -2.13
N LEU A 103 17.43 11.08 -1.52
CA LEU A 103 16.65 12.32 -1.48
C LEU A 103 17.35 13.38 -0.66
N SER A 104 17.98 12.99 0.45
CA SER A 104 18.73 13.93 1.28
C SER A 104 19.87 14.56 0.51
N GLN A 105 20.59 13.76 -0.28
CA GLN A 105 21.67 14.25 -1.10
C GLN A 105 21.18 15.22 -2.19
N LEU A 106 20.04 14.88 -2.81
CA LEU A 106 19.44 15.73 -3.83
C LEU A 106 18.94 17.05 -3.26
N VAL A 107 18.33 17.01 -2.08
CA VAL A 107 17.88 18.23 -1.41
C VAL A 107 19.09 19.13 -1.12
N LYS A 108 20.16 18.54 -0.62
CA LYS A 108 21.39 19.27 -0.30
C LYS A 108 21.98 19.92 -1.55
N ALA A 109 22.06 19.16 -2.64
CA ALA A 109 22.59 19.66 -3.91
C ALA A 109 21.70 20.78 -4.44
N CYS A 110 20.40 20.63 -4.35
CA CYS A 110 19.47 21.64 -4.83
C CYS A 110 19.60 22.95 -4.04
N ARG A 111 19.75 22.84 -2.72
CA ARG A 111 19.89 24.04 -1.87
C ARG A 111 21.21 24.76 -2.08
N SER A 112 22.27 24.02 -2.41
CA SER A 112 23.58 24.62 -2.62
C SER A 112 23.79 25.14 -4.05
N SER A 113 22.87 24.86 -4.96
CA SER A 113 23.00 25.27 -6.36
C SER A 113 22.24 26.56 -6.68
N GLN A 114 22.16 27.46 -5.75
CA GLN A 114 21.42 28.72 -5.87
C GLN A 114 21.70 29.46 -7.18
N GLY A 115 20.62 29.82 -7.88
CA GLY A 115 20.74 30.61 -9.10
C GLY A 115 21.10 29.83 -10.34
N LYS A 116 21.29 28.54 -10.26
CA LYS A 116 21.58 27.72 -11.46
C LYS A 116 20.30 27.45 -12.24
N VAL A 117 20.46 27.37 -13.55
CA VAL A 117 19.32 27.17 -14.45
C VAL A 117 18.70 25.79 -14.29
N THR A 118 19.51 24.78 -14.03
CA THR A 118 19.04 23.40 -13.90
C THR A 118 19.00 22.98 -12.43
N CYS A 119 17.83 22.57 -11.97
CA CYS A 119 17.67 22.03 -10.63
C CYS A 119 18.23 20.59 -10.60
N PRO A 120 19.22 20.30 -9.74
CA PRO A 120 19.77 18.93 -9.66
C PRO A 120 18.75 17.87 -9.35
N LEU A 121 17.75 18.19 -8.53
CA LEU A 121 16.69 17.24 -8.20
C LEU A 121 15.89 16.86 -9.43
N ILE A 122 15.43 17.85 -10.19
CA ILE A 122 14.64 17.61 -11.39
C ILE A 122 15.48 16.90 -12.45
N ALA A 123 16.73 17.29 -12.63
CA ALA A 123 17.62 16.63 -13.58
C ALA A 123 17.83 15.16 -13.21
N SER A 124 18.00 14.88 -11.92
CA SER A 124 18.16 13.50 -11.45
C SER A 124 16.92 12.66 -11.69
N LEU A 125 15.74 13.22 -11.45
CA LEU A 125 14.49 12.51 -11.68
C LEU A 125 14.27 12.20 -13.15
N HIS A 126 14.69 13.09 -14.05
CA HIS A 126 14.64 12.83 -15.48
C HIS A 126 15.53 11.66 -15.88
N ARG A 127 16.73 11.60 -15.32
CA ARG A 127 17.67 10.51 -15.61
C ARG A 127 17.19 9.17 -15.09
N HIS A 128 16.43 9.17 -14.00
CA HIS A 128 15.96 7.96 -13.35
C HIS A 128 14.48 7.69 -13.60
N ALA A 129 13.88 8.40 -14.56
CA ALA A 129 12.49 8.16 -14.90
C ALA A 129 12.32 6.72 -15.35
N PRO A 130 11.25 6.03 -14.93
CA PRO A 130 11.03 4.68 -15.39
C PRO A 130 10.78 4.63 -16.89
N ASP A 131 11.29 3.57 -17.52
CA ASP A 131 11.04 3.33 -18.92
C ASP A 131 9.54 3.12 -19.12
N LYS A 132 9.00 3.65 -20.22
CA LYS A 132 7.59 3.49 -20.55
C LYS A 132 7.18 2.03 -20.72
N ALA A 133 8.13 1.16 -20.97
CA ALA A 133 7.87 -0.27 -21.08
C ALA A 133 7.56 -0.91 -19.72
N HIS A 134 7.90 -0.25 -18.63
CA HIS A 134 7.61 -0.71 -17.28
C HIS A 134 6.26 -0.21 -16.85
N THR A 135 5.24 -0.94 -17.20
CA THR A 135 3.94 -0.69 -16.63
C THR A 135 3.83 -1.53 -15.39
N GLU A 136 3.98 -0.89 -14.28
CA GLU A 136 3.67 -1.50 -13.02
C GLU A 136 2.17 -1.49 -12.87
N GLY A 137 1.58 -2.64 -13.05
CA GLY A 137 0.15 -2.78 -12.87
C GLY A 137 -0.27 -2.63 -11.42
#